data_bf5c232736ab6d1b82f45c86b5e5e86f
#
_entry.id   bf5c232736ab6d1b82f45c86b5e5e86f
#
_cell.length_a   1.000
_cell.length_b   1.000
_cell.length_c   1.000
_cell.angle_alpha   90.00
_cell.angle_beta   90.00
_cell.angle_gamma   90.00
#
_symmetry.space_group_name_H-M   'P 1'
#
loop_
_entity.id
_entity.type
_entity.pdbx_description
1 polymer ?
#
loop_
_entity_poly.entity_id
_entity_poly.type
_entity_poly.pdbx_seq_one_letter_code
_entity_poly.pdbx_strand_id
1 'polypeptide(L)'
;MACKILYCCFRFLFAMTLVLVAIKGCCEVNDNKGFVSQNLRILSEKLSFEKLTQFRVYSGLIIIIENYLLILTACFLLFGSKIAKCTGCLAILIELLLVHNPVFYGESVYRGIASQYLGIFGGILVL
;
A
#
# COMPACT_ATOMS: atom_id res chain seq x y z
N MET A 1 1.32 31.05 12.35
CA MET A 1 0.59 30.20 13.31
C MET A 1 -0.53 29.39 12.69
N ALA A 2 -1.46 30.03 11.96
CA ALA A 2 -2.57 29.33 11.30
C ALA A 2 -2.09 28.23 10.35
N CYS A 3 -1.01 28.44 9.59
CA CYS A 3 -0.46 27.46 8.67
C CYS A 3 0.08 26.21 9.37
N LYS A 4 0.66 26.37 10.57
CA LYS A 4 1.15 25.22 11.36
C LYS A 4 0.02 24.37 11.89
N ILE A 5 -1.05 25.01 12.38
CA ILE A 5 -2.23 24.31 12.86
C ILE A 5 -2.90 23.56 11.72
N LEU A 6 -3.05 24.22 10.59
CA LEU A 6 -3.64 23.61 9.40
C LEU A 6 -2.82 22.41 8.92
N TYR A 7 -1.50 22.53 8.90
CA TYR A 7 -0.59 21.44 8.54
C TYR A 7 -0.73 20.25 9.49
N CYS A 8 -0.81 20.51 10.80
CA CYS A 8 -1.01 19.45 11.79
C CYS A 8 -2.37 18.77 11.62
N CYS A 9 -3.43 19.53 11.31
CA CYS A 9 -4.75 18.99 11.04
C CYS A 9 -4.75 18.07 9.82
N PHE A 10 -4.13 18.51 8.73
CA PHE A 10 -4.01 17.69 7.51
C PHE A 10 -3.20 16.43 7.75
N ARG A 11 -2.11 16.53 8.49
CA ARG A 11 -1.30 15.37 8.86
C ARG A 11 -2.11 14.37 9.66
N PHE A 12 -2.87 14.83 10.65
CA PHE A 12 -3.74 13.97 11.46
C PHE A 12 -4.81 13.29 10.60
N LEU A 13 -5.52 14.07 9.77
CA LEU A 13 -6.55 13.52 8.88
C LEU A 13 -5.98 12.50 7.90
N PHE A 14 -4.80 12.78 7.35
CA PHE A 14 -4.14 11.88 6.43
C PHE A 14 -3.73 10.58 7.13
N ALA A 15 -3.18 10.67 8.34
CA ALA A 15 -2.84 9.49 9.13
C ALA A 15 -4.07 8.64 9.45
N MET A 16 -5.19 9.28 9.81
CA MET A 16 -6.45 8.56 10.03
C MET A 16 -6.94 7.87 8.78
N THR A 17 -6.80 8.50 7.62
CA THR A 17 -7.14 7.89 6.33
C THR A 17 -6.31 6.65 6.06
N LEU A 18 -5.01 6.70 6.33
CA LEU A 18 -4.12 5.54 6.17
C LEU A 18 -4.53 4.39 7.08
N VAL A 19 -4.89 4.68 8.33
CA VAL A 19 -5.37 3.67 9.28
C VAL A 19 -6.65 3.01 8.78
N LEU A 20 -7.60 3.81 8.28
CA LEU A 20 -8.86 3.28 7.74
C LEU A 20 -8.62 2.39 6.51
N VAL A 21 -7.74 2.81 5.61
CA VAL A 21 -7.36 2.00 4.45
C VAL A 21 -6.72 0.68 4.89
N ALA A 22 -5.86 0.72 5.90
CA ALA A 22 -5.20 -0.48 6.43
C ALA A 22 -6.21 -1.44 7.07
N ILE A 23 -7.15 -0.93 7.85
CA ILE A 23 -8.21 -1.74 8.47
C ILE A 23 -9.05 -2.42 7.39
N LYS A 24 -9.45 -1.68 6.37
CA LYS A 24 -10.22 -2.22 5.25
C LYS A 24 -9.42 -3.33 4.55
N GLY A 25 -8.13 -3.10 4.30
CA GLY A 25 -7.26 -4.10 3.68
C GLY A 25 -7.14 -5.37 4.50
N CYS A 26 -7.05 -5.26 5.83
CA CYS A 26 -7.02 -6.42 6.72
C CYS A 26 -8.34 -7.20 6.69
N CYS A 27 -9.47 -6.51 6.56
CA CYS A 27 -10.78 -7.17 6.45
C CYS A 27 -10.95 -7.89 5.12
N GLU A 28 -10.28 -7.45 4.06
CA GLU A 28 -10.39 -7.99 2.71
C GLU A 28 -9.26 -8.97 2.35
N VAL A 29 -8.46 -9.44 3.33
CA VAL A 29 -7.33 -10.35 3.06
C VAL A 29 -7.77 -11.60 2.29
N ASN A 30 -8.90 -12.22 2.67
CA ASN A 30 -9.39 -13.43 2.00
C ASN A 30 -9.76 -13.18 0.54
N ASP A 31 -10.27 -11.99 0.22
CA ASP A 31 -10.66 -11.63 -1.14
C ASP A 31 -9.44 -11.30 -2.01
N ASN A 32 -8.39 -10.70 -1.42
CA ASN A 32 -7.24 -10.17 -2.15
C ASN A 32 -6.08 -11.15 -2.27
N LYS A 33 -6.00 -12.18 -1.40
CA LYS A 33 -4.87 -13.12 -1.43
C LYS A 33 -4.74 -13.86 -2.77
N GLY A 34 -5.85 -14.11 -3.45
CA GLY A 34 -5.84 -14.71 -4.78
C GLY A 34 -5.15 -13.83 -5.81
N PHE A 35 -5.36 -12.53 -5.74
CA PHE A 35 -4.71 -11.56 -6.63
C PHE A 35 -3.20 -11.52 -6.41
N VAL A 36 -2.76 -11.55 -5.15
CA VAL A 36 -1.33 -11.59 -4.81
C VAL A 36 -0.68 -12.85 -5.39
N SER A 37 -1.32 -14.00 -5.22
CA SER A 37 -0.83 -15.28 -5.76
C SER A 37 -0.70 -15.22 -7.27
N GLN A 38 -1.71 -14.70 -7.98
CA GLN A 38 -1.69 -14.53 -9.43
C GLN A 38 -0.60 -13.56 -9.88
N ASN A 39 -0.47 -12.42 -9.20
CA ASN A 39 0.53 -11.42 -9.52
C ASN A 39 1.95 -11.96 -9.35
N LEU A 40 2.20 -12.74 -8.31
CA LEU A 40 3.49 -13.40 -8.10
C LEU A 40 3.80 -14.37 -9.24
N ARG A 41 2.81 -15.12 -9.70
CA ARG A 41 2.99 -16.04 -10.84
C ARG A 41 3.36 -15.28 -12.10
N ILE A 42 2.63 -14.20 -12.42
CA ILE A 42 2.89 -13.39 -13.61
C ILE A 42 4.27 -12.76 -13.54
N LEU A 43 4.66 -12.22 -12.38
CA LEU A 43 6.00 -11.64 -12.19
C LEU A 43 7.09 -12.70 -12.35
N SER A 44 6.88 -13.89 -11.81
CA SER A 44 7.80 -15.02 -11.96
C SER A 44 8.04 -15.35 -13.43
N GLU A 45 6.97 -15.41 -14.22
CA GLU A 45 7.06 -15.67 -15.65
C GLU A 45 7.77 -14.56 -16.42
N LYS A 46 7.42 -13.30 -16.14
CA LYS A 46 7.99 -12.13 -16.83
C LYS A 46 9.46 -11.89 -16.52
N LEU A 47 9.86 -12.12 -15.26
CA LEU A 47 11.23 -11.93 -14.82
C LEU A 47 12.08 -13.17 -14.94
N SER A 48 11.51 -14.29 -15.36
CA SER A 48 12.17 -15.61 -15.40
C SER A 48 12.81 -16.01 -14.08
N PHE A 49 12.13 -15.67 -12.97
CA PHE A 49 12.62 -15.91 -11.61
C PHE A 49 11.65 -16.82 -10.86
N GLU A 50 11.85 -18.13 -10.99
CA GLU A 50 10.95 -19.14 -10.45
C GLU A 50 10.76 -19.09 -8.94
N LYS A 51 11.74 -18.58 -8.20
CA LYS A 51 11.68 -18.49 -6.73
C LYS A 51 10.51 -17.62 -6.24
N LEU A 52 10.02 -16.70 -7.08
CA LEU A 52 8.86 -15.88 -6.72
C LEU A 52 7.60 -16.71 -6.51
N THR A 53 7.46 -17.83 -7.19
CA THR A 53 6.29 -18.71 -7.03
C THR A 53 6.22 -19.34 -5.63
N GLN A 54 7.35 -19.49 -4.96
CA GLN A 54 7.41 -20.02 -3.60
C GLN A 54 6.71 -19.09 -2.59
N PHE A 55 6.66 -17.79 -2.87
CA PHE A 55 6.01 -16.81 -2.00
C PHE A 55 4.48 -16.83 -2.11
N ARG A 56 3.91 -17.57 -3.05
CA ARG A 56 2.45 -17.66 -3.22
C ARG A 56 1.76 -18.21 -1.97
N VAL A 57 2.43 -19.08 -1.23
CA VAL A 57 1.92 -19.62 0.04
C VAL A 57 1.71 -18.52 1.08
N TYR A 58 2.47 -17.43 0.99
CA TYR A 58 2.43 -16.32 1.92
C TYR A 58 1.56 -15.16 1.44
N SER A 59 0.68 -15.36 0.46
CA SER A 59 -0.14 -14.29 -0.13
C SER A 59 -0.93 -13.51 0.91
N GLY A 60 -1.60 -14.20 1.84
CA GLY A 60 -2.34 -13.53 2.91
C GLY A 60 -1.42 -12.75 3.85
N LEU A 61 -0.25 -13.31 4.15
CA LEU A 61 0.74 -12.65 5.01
C LEU A 61 1.30 -11.39 4.36
N ILE A 62 1.50 -11.41 3.04
CA ILE A 62 1.96 -10.22 2.29
C ILE A 62 0.97 -9.07 2.44
N ILE A 63 -0.32 -9.35 2.33
CA ILE A 63 -1.37 -8.34 2.50
C ILE A 63 -1.35 -7.78 3.93
N ILE A 64 -1.21 -8.64 4.92
CA ILE A 64 -1.15 -8.22 6.33
C ILE A 64 0.07 -7.34 6.58
N ILE A 65 1.22 -7.70 6.03
CA ILE A 65 2.45 -6.92 6.15
C ILE A 65 2.28 -5.55 5.50
N GLU A 66 1.69 -5.49 4.31
CA GLU A 66 1.44 -4.24 3.60
C GLU A 66 0.55 -3.30 4.43
N ASN A 67 -0.55 -3.82 4.98
CA ASN A 67 -1.45 -3.02 5.81
C ASN A 67 -0.80 -2.59 7.13
N TYR A 68 0.04 -3.44 7.71
CA TYR A 68 0.82 -3.10 8.90
C TYR A 68 1.78 -1.95 8.61
N LEU A 69 2.43 -1.97 7.45
CA LEU A 69 3.30 -0.87 7.02
C LEU A 69 2.53 0.45 6.87
N LEU A 70 1.28 0.41 6.41
CA LEU A 70 0.44 1.60 6.34
C LEU A 70 0.14 2.16 7.73
N ILE A 71 -0.13 1.31 8.70
CA ILE A 71 -0.36 1.73 10.09
C ILE A 71 0.90 2.35 10.68
N LEU A 72 2.06 1.73 10.45
CA LEU A 72 3.34 2.29 10.89
C LEU A 72 3.61 3.64 10.24
N THR A 73 3.30 3.79 8.96
CA THR A 73 3.44 5.06 8.25
C THR A 73 2.57 6.14 8.89
N ALA A 74 1.33 5.80 9.25
CA ALA A 74 0.43 6.73 9.94
C ALA A 74 1.01 7.17 11.28
N CYS A 75 1.53 6.23 12.08
CA CYS A 75 2.17 6.54 13.36
C CYS A 75 3.38 7.45 13.20
N PHE A 76 4.27 7.15 12.26
CA PHE A 76 5.45 7.95 12.01
C PHE A 76 5.10 9.35 11.47
N LEU A 77 4.04 9.45 10.68
CA LEU A 77 3.54 10.74 10.21
C LEU A 77 3.08 11.63 11.37
N LEU A 78 2.36 11.06 12.34
CA LEU A 78 1.91 11.80 13.50
C LEU A 78 3.08 12.34 14.34
N PHE A 79 4.17 11.58 14.41
CA PHE A 79 5.38 11.99 15.14
C PHE A 79 6.33 12.86 14.29
N GLY A 80 6.00 13.11 13.03
CA GLY A 80 6.84 13.91 12.14
C GLY A 80 8.12 13.25 11.69
N SER A 81 8.22 11.93 11.78
CA SER A 81 9.42 11.18 11.39
C SER A 81 9.55 11.06 9.87
N LYS A 82 10.77 11.21 9.36
CA LYS A 82 11.08 11.02 7.94
C LYS A 82 10.97 9.54 7.53
N ILE A 83 11.00 8.62 8.47
CA ILE A 83 10.86 7.18 8.23
C ILE A 83 9.49 6.87 7.61
N ALA A 84 8.48 7.71 7.87
CA ALA A 84 7.15 7.57 7.28
C ALA A 84 7.20 7.50 5.75
N LYS A 85 8.09 8.26 5.11
CA LYS A 85 8.23 8.25 3.66
C LYS A 85 8.72 6.89 3.16
N CYS A 86 9.67 6.29 3.85
CA CYS A 86 10.22 4.98 3.48
C CYS A 86 9.19 3.85 3.66
N THR A 87 8.51 3.81 4.80
CA THR A 87 7.50 2.79 5.07
C THR A 87 6.30 2.92 4.15
N GLY A 88 5.88 4.16 3.88
CA GLY A 88 4.77 4.43 2.97
C GLY A 88 5.11 4.04 1.53
N CYS A 89 6.30 4.37 1.05
CA CYS A 89 6.76 3.97 -0.28
C CYS A 89 6.77 2.45 -0.42
N LEU A 90 7.28 1.75 0.58
CA LEU A 90 7.34 0.30 0.56
C LEU A 90 5.94 -0.33 0.54
N ALA A 91 5.03 0.17 1.36
CA ALA A 91 3.66 -0.32 1.41
C ALA A 91 2.94 -0.13 0.07
N ILE A 92 3.08 1.04 -0.53
CA ILE A 92 2.43 1.34 -1.81
C ILE A 92 3.05 0.53 -2.94
N LEU A 93 4.36 0.31 -2.91
CA LEU A 93 5.04 -0.54 -3.89
C LEU A 93 4.50 -1.97 -3.85
N ILE A 94 4.33 -2.53 -2.65
CA ILE A 94 3.75 -3.86 -2.47
C ILE A 94 2.31 -3.89 -3.01
N GLU A 95 1.52 -2.88 -2.68
CA GLU A 95 0.13 -2.80 -3.14
C GLU A 95 0.03 -2.78 -4.67
N LEU A 96 0.78 -1.90 -5.32
CA LEU A 96 0.69 -1.73 -6.77
C LEU A 96 1.31 -2.89 -7.55
N LEU A 97 2.31 -3.57 -6.99
CA LEU A 97 2.95 -4.68 -7.67
C LEU A 97 2.24 -6.01 -7.43
N LEU A 98 1.80 -6.25 -6.20
CA LEU A 98 1.36 -7.59 -5.80
C LEU A 98 -0.13 -7.70 -5.56
N VAL A 99 -0.79 -6.66 -5.08
CA VAL A 99 -2.22 -6.75 -4.73
C VAL A 99 -3.10 -6.25 -5.87
N HIS A 100 -2.94 -5.00 -6.28
CA HIS A 100 -3.75 -4.38 -7.32
C HIS A 100 -2.87 -3.83 -8.44
N ASN A 101 -2.26 -4.72 -9.21
CA ASN A 101 -1.35 -4.33 -10.27
C ASN A 101 -2.14 -3.87 -11.51
N PRO A 102 -2.15 -2.57 -11.83
CA PRO A 102 -2.93 -2.05 -12.96
C PRO A 102 -2.35 -2.45 -14.32
N VAL A 103 -1.05 -2.77 -14.36
CA VAL A 103 -0.36 -3.14 -15.61
C VAL A 103 -0.79 -4.53 -16.07
N PHE A 104 -0.96 -5.47 -15.12
CA PHE A 104 -1.28 -6.85 -15.44
C PHE A 104 -2.75 -7.06 -15.78
N TYR A 105 -3.64 -6.33 -15.15
CA TYR A 105 -5.08 -6.52 -15.31
C TYR A 105 -5.74 -5.51 -16.23
N GLY A 106 -5.18 -4.31 -16.37
CA GLY A 106 -5.64 -3.29 -17.32
C GLY A 106 -7.08 -2.81 -17.17
N GLU A 107 -7.81 -3.26 -16.17
CA GLU A 107 -9.21 -2.92 -15.95
C GLU A 107 -9.35 -1.53 -15.33
N SER A 108 -10.47 -0.84 -15.63
CA SER A 108 -10.74 0.49 -15.11
C SER A 108 -10.77 0.55 -13.59
N VAL A 109 -11.24 -0.53 -12.93
CA VAL A 109 -11.29 -0.64 -11.47
C VAL A 109 -9.88 -0.56 -10.88
N TYR A 110 -8.93 -1.29 -11.46
CA TYR A 110 -7.54 -1.30 -10.99
C TYR A 110 -6.84 0.04 -11.25
N ARG A 111 -7.20 0.72 -12.33
CA ARG A 111 -6.68 2.07 -12.60
C ARG A 111 -7.17 3.06 -11.54
N GLY A 112 -8.44 2.96 -11.13
CA GLY A 112 -9.00 3.79 -10.07
C GLY A 112 -8.29 3.56 -8.74
N ILE A 113 -8.05 2.30 -8.37
CA ILE A 113 -7.33 1.94 -7.14
C ILE A 113 -5.88 2.45 -7.21
N ALA A 114 -5.20 2.28 -8.36
CA ALA A 114 -3.84 2.77 -8.55
C ALA A 114 -3.77 4.29 -8.39
N SER A 115 -4.75 5.02 -8.94
CA SER A 115 -4.83 6.48 -8.78
C SER A 115 -4.97 6.89 -7.32
N GLN A 116 -5.78 6.17 -6.53
CA GLN A 116 -5.92 6.42 -5.10
C GLN A 116 -4.60 6.22 -4.36
N TYR A 117 -3.88 5.14 -4.65
CA TYR A 117 -2.59 4.86 -4.00
C TYR A 117 -1.51 5.84 -4.42
N LEU A 118 -1.51 6.28 -5.67
CA LEU A 118 -0.60 7.35 -6.12
C LEU A 118 -0.89 8.67 -5.41
N GLY A 119 -2.17 8.98 -5.17
CA GLY A 119 -2.57 10.13 -4.38
C GLY A 119 -2.06 10.04 -2.93
N ILE A 120 -2.20 8.89 -2.31
CA ILE A 120 -1.68 8.61 -0.96
C ILE A 120 -0.16 8.77 -0.94
N PHE A 121 0.53 8.24 -1.93
CA PHE A 121 1.98 8.37 -2.07
C PHE A 121 2.40 9.83 -2.17
N GLY A 122 1.72 10.62 -3.01
CA GLY A 122 1.96 12.06 -3.12
C GLY A 122 1.77 12.78 -1.79
N GLY A 123 0.71 12.45 -1.06
CA GLY A 123 0.46 13.00 0.28
C GLY A 123 1.57 12.68 1.27
N ILE A 124 2.06 11.45 1.27
CA ILE A 124 3.17 11.03 2.15
C ILE A 124 4.44 11.83 1.83
N LEU A 125 4.74 12.04 0.56
CA LEU A 125 5.94 12.78 0.17
C LEU A 125 5.87 14.27 0.56
N VAL A 126 4.69 14.86 0.52
CA VAL A 126 4.50 16.28 0.87
C VAL A 126 4.49 16.50 2.38
N LEU A 127 3.90 15.61 3.13
CA LEU A 127 3.80 15.71 4.60
C LEU A 127 5.02 15.13 5.30
#